data_cfc811de22e07029fa68cf92d10036cd
#
_entry.id   cfc811de22e07029fa68cf92d10036cd
#
_cell.length_a   1.000
_cell.length_b   1.000
_cell.length_c   1.000
_cell.angle_alpha   90.00
_cell.angle_beta   90.00
_cell.angle_gamma   90.00
#
_symmetry.space_group_name_H-M   'P 1'
#
loop_
_entity.id
_entity.type
_entity.pdbx_description
1 polymer ?
#
loop_
_entity_poly.entity_id
_entity_poly.type
_entity_poly.pdbx_seq_one_letter_code
_entity_poly.pdbx_strand_id
1 'polypeptide(L)'
;MGVVLLKRKLTSFQIIILGFSGVILFGTFLLMLPFSSRSGLATPFSDALFTSTSAVCVTGLIIHDTATYWSAFGQLVILLLIQIGGMGVITVAASFAMISGRKISLMQRSTMQEAISAPKVGGIVRLTGFIVKVTLVMELLCAAVMAPVFCHDFGKIGLWMALFHSVSAFCNAGFDLLGVRTPFSSLTSYAANPVINFTIMFLIVFGGIGFLTWDDIRTNRLHLRKYRMQSKVILCTTAVLLIAPAMYFYFFEFADLPRKERLLSSLFQAVTPRTAGFNTVELTDLSEAGQFITIALMLIGGSPGSTAGGLKTTTIAVLLTTAISTFRRRENAHLFGRRIDDDVVKNAATISLMYITLCCTGGLIISVSEGLPMLTCLFETASAVGTVGLSLGITPELNLLSRSVLILLMFFGRVGGLTLIFAALSSAQKKVSKLPKEKITVG
;
A
#
# COMPACT_ATOMS: atom_id res chain seq x y z
N MET A 1 17.40 -0.86 49.33
CA MET A 1 17.96 -1.20 48.02
C MET A 1 16.85 -1.14 47.01
N GLY A 2 16.59 0.08 46.49
CA GLY A 2 15.44 0.34 45.58
C GLY A 2 15.79 -0.06 44.16
N VAL A 3 15.04 -1.00 43.60
CA VAL A 3 15.10 -1.35 42.18
C VAL A 3 14.56 -0.19 41.39
N VAL A 4 15.44 0.63 40.82
CA VAL A 4 15.07 1.63 39.83
C VAL A 4 14.70 0.86 38.53
N LEU A 5 13.41 0.58 38.35
CA LEU A 5 12.85 0.15 37.10
C LEU A 5 13.05 1.31 36.09
N LEU A 6 14.14 1.27 35.34
CA LEU A 6 14.36 2.11 34.17
C LEU A 6 13.18 1.87 33.21
N LYS A 7 12.16 2.75 33.23
CA LYS A 7 11.12 2.83 32.20
C LYS A 7 11.85 3.09 30.88
N ARG A 8 12.17 2.04 30.13
CA ARG A 8 12.65 2.19 28.74
C ARG A 8 11.57 2.96 27.97
N LYS A 9 11.89 4.18 27.58
CA LYS A 9 11.00 4.96 26.70
C LYS A 9 10.92 4.24 25.35
N LEU A 10 9.71 3.93 24.91
CA LEU A 10 9.48 3.35 23.59
C LEU A 10 10.00 4.30 22.51
N THR A 11 10.65 3.74 21.50
CA THR A 11 11.06 4.51 20.31
C THR A 11 9.86 4.81 19.42
N SER A 12 9.95 5.84 18.56
CA SER A 12 8.90 6.17 17.58
C SER A 12 8.55 4.96 16.71
N PHE A 13 9.54 4.16 16.30
CA PHE A 13 9.33 2.95 15.50
C PHE A 13 8.53 1.88 16.25
N GLN A 14 8.84 1.66 17.53
CA GLN A 14 8.07 0.74 18.37
C GLN A 14 6.64 1.20 18.58
N ILE A 15 6.41 2.51 18.74
CA ILE A 15 5.06 3.08 18.85
C ILE A 15 4.25 2.84 17.57
N ILE A 16 4.87 2.97 16.39
CA ILE A 16 4.22 2.70 15.11
C ILE A 16 3.80 1.23 15.03
N ILE A 17 4.70 0.29 15.31
CA ILE A 17 4.43 -1.15 15.27
C ILE A 17 3.30 -1.52 16.23
N LEU A 18 3.39 -1.10 17.49
CA LEU A 18 2.37 -1.37 18.50
C LEU A 18 1.02 -0.75 18.14
N GLY A 19 1.03 0.45 17.53
CA GLY A 19 -0.16 1.10 17.04
C GLY A 19 -0.88 0.29 15.94
N PHE A 20 -0.15 -0.17 14.93
CA PHE A 20 -0.71 -1.03 13.87
C PHE A 20 -1.22 -2.35 14.45
N SER A 21 -0.43 -3.03 15.28
CA SER A 21 -0.84 -4.30 15.92
C SER A 21 -2.08 -4.13 16.79
N GLY A 22 -2.16 -3.04 17.56
CA GLY A 22 -3.31 -2.74 18.40
C GLY A 22 -4.60 -2.51 17.59
N VAL A 23 -4.52 -1.78 16.48
CA VAL A 23 -5.66 -1.55 15.57
C VAL A 23 -6.08 -2.85 14.90
N ILE A 24 -5.14 -3.69 14.44
CA ILE A 24 -5.44 -4.99 13.85
C ILE A 24 -6.17 -5.89 14.85
N LEU A 25 -5.68 -6.03 16.08
CA LEU A 25 -6.31 -6.87 17.10
C LEU A 25 -7.69 -6.34 17.50
N PHE A 26 -7.85 -5.02 17.62
CA PHE A 26 -9.14 -4.40 17.90
C PHE A 26 -10.14 -4.62 16.75
N GLY A 27 -9.70 -4.45 15.49
CA GLY A 27 -10.50 -4.77 14.31
C GLY A 27 -10.89 -6.25 14.24
N THR A 28 -9.96 -7.15 14.55
CA THR A 28 -10.22 -8.59 14.65
C THR A 28 -11.34 -8.88 15.64
N PHE A 29 -11.25 -8.30 16.83
CA PHE A 29 -12.30 -8.46 17.86
C PHE A 29 -13.67 -7.99 17.35
N LEU A 30 -13.74 -6.82 16.71
CA LEU A 30 -15.00 -6.31 16.16
C LEU A 30 -15.56 -7.21 15.04
N LEU A 31 -14.69 -7.73 14.16
CA LEU A 31 -15.11 -8.60 13.05
C LEU A 31 -15.51 -10.02 13.50
N MET A 32 -15.05 -10.48 14.67
CA MET A 32 -15.53 -11.75 15.27
C MET A 32 -16.95 -11.70 15.81
N LEU A 33 -17.48 -10.51 16.06
CA LEU A 33 -18.82 -10.38 16.64
C LEU A 33 -19.90 -10.91 15.68
N PRO A 34 -20.92 -11.63 16.18
CA PRO A 34 -21.93 -12.26 15.34
C PRO A 34 -22.66 -11.29 14.40
N PHE A 35 -22.90 -10.06 14.83
CA PHE A 35 -23.56 -9.04 14.02
C PHE A 35 -22.66 -8.43 12.92
N SER A 36 -21.37 -8.78 12.87
CA SER A 36 -20.46 -8.38 11.80
C SER A 36 -20.63 -9.23 10.54
N SER A 37 -21.09 -10.47 10.66
CA SER A 37 -21.40 -11.34 9.52
C SER A 37 -22.89 -11.25 9.13
N ARG A 38 -23.21 -11.50 7.86
CA ARG A 38 -24.62 -11.58 7.40
C ARG A 38 -25.36 -12.80 7.94
N SER A 39 -24.63 -13.89 8.20
CA SER A 39 -25.19 -15.12 8.77
C SER A 39 -25.59 -14.98 10.23
N GLY A 40 -25.15 -13.92 10.93
CA GLY A 40 -25.35 -13.77 12.38
C GLY A 40 -24.49 -14.71 13.22
N LEU A 41 -23.56 -15.45 12.61
CA LEU A 41 -22.62 -16.34 13.29
C LEU A 41 -21.31 -15.62 13.56
N ALA A 42 -20.63 -15.99 14.66
CA ALA A 42 -19.32 -15.47 14.97
C ALA A 42 -18.29 -15.93 13.91
N THR A 43 -17.53 -14.99 13.37
CA THR A 43 -16.45 -15.30 12.41
C THR A 43 -15.26 -15.92 13.14
N PRO A 44 -14.63 -16.99 12.60
CA PRO A 44 -13.45 -17.59 13.16
C PRO A 44 -12.32 -16.55 13.34
N PHE A 45 -11.53 -16.71 14.41
CA PHE A 45 -10.42 -15.78 14.72
C PHE A 45 -9.43 -15.63 13.57
N SER A 46 -9.07 -16.73 12.89
CA SER A 46 -8.15 -16.72 11.74
C SER A 46 -8.64 -15.82 10.60
N ASP A 47 -9.93 -15.91 10.27
CA ASP A 47 -10.54 -15.20 9.14
C ASP A 47 -10.75 -13.71 9.48
N ALA A 48 -11.18 -13.44 10.72
CA ALA A 48 -11.29 -12.08 11.24
C ALA A 48 -9.91 -11.38 11.32
N LEU A 49 -8.87 -12.09 11.77
CA LEU A 49 -7.51 -11.58 11.84
C LEU A 49 -6.94 -11.30 10.44
N PHE A 50 -7.15 -12.20 9.49
CA PHE A 50 -6.72 -12.00 8.10
C PHE A 50 -7.38 -10.77 7.50
N THR A 51 -8.70 -10.66 7.59
CA THR A 51 -9.48 -9.53 7.05
C THR A 51 -9.09 -8.22 7.73
N SER A 52 -8.97 -8.21 9.06
CA SER A 52 -8.53 -7.02 9.82
C SER A 52 -7.12 -6.59 9.42
N THR A 53 -6.18 -7.56 9.29
CA THR A 53 -4.81 -7.27 8.84
C THR A 53 -4.80 -6.72 7.43
N SER A 54 -5.52 -7.33 6.51
CA SER A 54 -5.64 -6.88 5.13
C SER A 54 -6.22 -5.47 5.04
N ALA A 55 -7.27 -5.15 5.82
CA ALA A 55 -7.88 -3.84 5.86
C ALA A 55 -6.95 -2.76 6.45
N VAL A 56 -6.31 -3.02 7.59
CA VAL A 56 -5.39 -2.06 8.25
C VAL A 56 -4.09 -1.90 7.48
N CYS A 57 -3.57 -2.98 6.90
CA CYS A 57 -2.38 -2.92 6.03
C CYS A 57 -2.71 -2.41 4.63
N VAL A 58 -4.01 -2.20 4.34
CA VAL A 58 -4.49 -1.67 3.05
C VAL A 58 -4.03 -2.56 1.91
N THR A 59 -4.22 -3.87 2.06
CA THR A 59 -3.75 -4.86 1.10
C THR A 59 -4.85 -5.26 0.12
N GLY A 60 -6.04 -5.65 0.61
CA GLY A 60 -7.15 -6.08 -0.25
C GLY A 60 -7.24 -7.59 -0.51
N LEU A 61 -6.32 -8.40 -0.01
CA LEU A 61 -6.49 -9.85 -0.02
C LEU A 61 -7.65 -10.24 0.91
N ILE A 62 -8.54 -11.08 0.44
CA ILE A 62 -9.77 -11.47 1.17
C ILE A 62 -9.93 -12.99 1.19
N ILE A 63 -10.40 -13.53 2.32
CA ILE A 63 -10.82 -14.94 2.45
C ILE A 63 -12.31 -15.07 2.11
N HIS A 64 -13.10 -14.09 2.56
CA HIS A 64 -14.53 -14.02 2.30
C HIS A 64 -14.85 -12.80 1.46
N ASP A 65 -15.74 -12.93 0.51
CA ASP A 65 -16.22 -11.81 -0.30
C ASP A 65 -16.86 -10.73 0.59
N THR A 66 -16.39 -9.48 0.41
CA THR A 66 -16.74 -8.38 1.31
C THR A 66 -18.24 -8.02 1.23
N ALA A 67 -18.82 -8.13 0.06
CA ALA A 67 -20.21 -7.76 -0.17
C ALA A 67 -21.20 -8.79 0.35
N THR A 68 -20.87 -10.08 0.23
CA THR A 68 -21.81 -11.17 0.52
C THR A 68 -21.66 -11.72 1.93
N TYR A 69 -20.47 -11.73 2.50
CA TYR A 69 -20.22 -12.28 3.84
C TYR A 69 -20.47 -11.28 4.98
N TRP A 70 -19.96 -10.04 4.84
CA TRP A 70 -20.02 -9.05 5.90
C TRP A 70 -21.35 -8.29 5.90
N SER A 71 -21.93 -8.09 7.09
CA SER A 71 -23.10 -7.23 7.30
C SER A 71 -22.74 -5.75 7.05
N ALA A 72 -23.74 -4.87 7.04
CA ALA A 72 -23.49 -3.42 6.96
C ALA A 72 -22.56 -2.92 8.07
N PHE A 73 -22.65 -3.49 9.28
CA PHE A 73 -21.74 -3.19 10.38
C PHE A 73 -20.32 -3.70 10.10
N GLY A 74 -20.18 -4.96 9.65
CA GLY A 74 -18.87 -5.51 9.28
C GLY A 74 -18.19 -4.71 8.17
N GLN A 75 -18.95 -4.30 7.13
CA GLN A 75 -18.45 -3.44 6.06
C GLN A 75 -18.03 -2.06 6.59
N LEU A 76 -18.76 -1.47 7.52
CA LEU A 76 -18.38 -0.21 8.17
C LEU A 76 -17.10 -0.37 8.98
N VAL A 77 -16.94 -1.45 9.73
CA VAL A 77 -15.69 -1.75 10.46
C VAL A 77 -14.53 -1.86 9.49
N ILE A 78 -14.67 -2.63 8.40
CA ILE A 78 -13.63 -2.76 7.37
C ILE A 78 -13.27 -1.38 6.78
N LEU A 79 -14.27 -0.56 6.44
CA LEU A 79 -14.05 0.78 5.90
C LEU A 79 -13.26 1.68 6.86
N LEU A 80 -13.59 1.66 8.15
CA LEU A 80 -12.86 2.41 9.17
C LEU A 80 -11.43 1.91 9.35
N LEU A 81 -11.21 0.59 9.32
CA LEU A 81 -9.87 0.00 9.38
C LEU A 81 -9.02 0.41 8.17
N ILE A 82 -9.60 0.41 6.97
CA ILE A 82 -8.97 0.90 5.73
C ILE A 82 -8.58 2.38 5.89
N GLN A 83 -9.48 3.22 6.38
CA GLN A 83 -9.23 4.66 6.56
C GLN A 83 -8.11 4.91 7.58
N ILE A 84 -8.12 4.21 8.72
CA ILE A 84 -7.07 4.30 9.74
C ILE A 84 -5.73 3.81 9.18
N GLY A 85 -5.75 2.69 8.50
CA GLY A 85 -4.57 2.10 7.87
C GLY A 85 -3.98 2.97 6.77
N GLY A 86 -4.81 3.45 5.84
CA GLY A 86 -4.42 4.26 4.67
C GLY A 86 -3.78 5.59 5.06
N MET A 87 -4.42 6.36 5.93
CA MET A 87 -3.84 7.60 6.45
C MET A 87 -2.66 7.35 7.41
N GLY A 88 -2.52 6.14 7.94
CA GLY A 88 -1.56 5.77 8.96
C GLY A 88 -2.09 6.04 10.38
N VAL A 89 -1.94 5.03 11.24
CA VAL A 89 -2.48 5.01 12.62
C VAL A 89 -2.06 6.26 13.42
N ILE A 90 -0.80 6.69 13.28
CA ILE A 90 -0.27 7.87 13.99
C ILE A 90 -0.90 9.16 13.50
N THR A 91 -1.14 9.29 12.18
CA THR A 91 -1.80 10.47 11.59
C THR A 91 -3.23 10.60 12.09
N VAL A 92 -3.96 9.48 12.15
CA VAL A 92 -5.33 9.44 12.66
C VAL A 92 -5.38 9.78 14.15
N ALA A 93 -4.51 9.16 14.98
CA ALA A 93 -4.42 9.47 16.41
C ALA A 93 -4.09 10.95 16.66
N ALA A 94 -3.17 11.53 15.89
CA ALA A 94 -2.83 12.95 15.96
C ALA A 94 -4.00 13.85 15.55
N SER A 95 -4.79 13.43 14.55
CA SER A 95 -5.97 14.16 14.09
C SER A 95 -7.04 14.22 15.17
N PHE A 96 -7.31 13.13 15.87
CA PHE A 96 -8.20 13.10 17.02
C PHE A 96 -7.70 14.02 18.15
N ALA A 97 -6.39 14.01 18.44
CA ALA A 97 -5.81 14.89 19.44
C ALA A 97 -5.98 16.37 19.07
N MET A 98 -5.82 16.72 17.78
CA MET A 98 -6.04 18.09 17.27
C MET A 98 -7.49 18.53 17.39
N ILE A 99 -8.45 17.68 17.00
CA ILE A 99 -9.89 17.96 17.09
C ILE A 99 -10.30 18.14 18.55
N SER A 100 -9.72 17.36 19.48
CA SER A 100 -9.95 17.44 20.92
C SER A 100 -9.23 18.63 21.59
N GLY A 101 -8.56 19.50 20.83
CA GLY A 101 -7.84 20.68 21.37
C GLY A 101 -6.61 20.37 22.22
N ARG A 102 -6.14 19.11 22.24
CA ARG A 102 -4.97 18.70 23.03
C ARG A 102 -3.66 19.18 22.40
N LYS A 103 -2.73 19.65 23.24
CA LYS A 103 -1.38 20.04 22.79
C LYS A 103 -0.58 18.78 22.39
N ILE A 104 -0.02 18.77 21.18
CA ILE A 104 0.81 17.67 20.67
C ILE A 104 2.24 17.89 21.20
N SER A 105 2.77 16.91 21.94
CA SER A 105 4.13 16.91 22.49
C SER A 105 5.20 16.79 21.40
N LEU A 106 6.45 17.14 21.71
CA LEU A 106 7.59 17.01 20.78
C LEU A 106 7.80 15.55 20.35
N MET A 107 7.66 14.59 21.26
CA MET A 107 7.78 13.16 20.95
C MET A 107 6.69 12.72 19.95
N GLN A 108 5.44 13.13 20.15
CA GLN A 108 4.36 12.85 19.19
C GLN A 108 4.65 13.46 17.82
N ARG A 109 5.17 14.69 17.76
CA ARG A 109 5.56 15.33 16.49
C ARG A 109 6.69 14.60 15.79
N SER A 110 7.68 14.07 16.52
CA SER A 110 8.74 13.22 15.96
C SER A 110 8.17 11.93 15.39
N THR A 111 7.28 11.28 16.12
CA THR A 111 6.61 10.05 15.62
C THR A 111 5.76 10.33 14.39
N MET A 112 5.04 11.48 14.34
CA MET A 112 4.29 11.92 13.14
C MET A 112 5.22 12.16 11.96
N GLN A 113 6.38 12.81 12.19
CA GLN A 113 7.38 13.05 11.16
C GLN A 113 7.87 11.75 10.54
N GLU A 114 8.19 10.76 11.36
CA GLU A 114 8.65 9.45 10.89
C GLU A 114 7.54 8.70 10.14
N ALA A 115 6.31 8.70 10.66
CA ALA A 115 5.17 8.03 10.03
C ALA A 115 4.84 8.59 8.62
N ILE A 116 5.00 9.91 8.41
CA ILE A 116 4.74 10.57 7.12
C ILE A 116 6.01 10.66 6.26
N SER A 117 7.18 10.25 6.80
CA SER A 117 8.50 10.44 6.15
C SER A 117 8.81 11.90 5.83
N ALA A 118 8.41 12.82 6.72
CA ALA A 118 8.63 14.24 6.54
C ALA A 118 10.07 14.65 6.90
N PRO A 119 10.71 15.60 6.16
CA PRO A 119 12.11 15.95 6.39
C PRO A 119 12.34 16.76 7.66
N LYS A 120 11.31 17.37 8.24
CA LYS A 120 11.40 18.25 9.41
C LYS A 120 10.21 18.08 10.35
N VAL A 121 10.44 18.21 11.67
CA VAL A 121 9.38 18.19 12.70
C VAL A 121 8.52 19.47 12.65
N GLY A 122 9.15 20.59 12.23
CA GLY A 122 8.46 21.89 12.12
C GLY A 122 7.35 21.86 11.06
N GLY A 123 6.14 22.31 11.45
CA GLY A 123 4.99 22.36 10.53
C GLY A 123 4.23 21.04 10.36
N ILE A 124 4.66 19.93 11.00
CA ILE A 124 4.05 18.62 10.84
C ILE A 124 2.55 18.60 11.19
N VAL A 125 2.14 19.33 12.23
CA VAL A 125 0.74 19.44 12.65
C VAL A 125 -0.12 20.07 11.56
N ARG A 126 0.38 21.15 10.91
CA ARG A 126 -0.33 21.82 9.80
C ARG A 126 -0.41 20.89 8.59
N LEU A 127 0.68 20.16 8.30
CA LEU A 127 0.71 19.19 7.21
C LEU A 127 -0.30 18.06 7.44
N THR A 128 -0.39 17.51 8.66
CA THR A 128 -1.36 16.48 9.02
C THR A 128 -2.80 16.98 8.84
N GLY A 129 -3.13 18.17 9.31
CA GLY A 129 -4.45 18.76 9.10
C GLY A 129 -4.79 18.97 7.61
N PHE A 130 -3.79 19.33 6.80
CA PHE A 130 -3.94 19.43 5.35
C PHE A 130 -4.20 18.05 4.73
N ILE A 131 -3.44 17.02 5.11
CA ILE A 131 -3.62 15.63 4.63
C ILE A 131 -5.05 15.17 4.88
N VAL A 132 -5.53 15.25 6.13
CA VAL A 132 -6.89 14.81 6.50
C VAL A 132 -7.96 15.55 5.68
N LYS A 133 -7.83 16.88 5.57
CA LYS A 133 -8.79 17.67 4.81
C LYS A 133 -8.83 17.28 3.32
N VAL A 134 -7.66 17.11 2.69
CA VAL A 134 -7.58 16.74 1.27
C VAL A 134 -8.12 15.33 1.06
N THR A 135 -7.78 14.38 1.94
CA THR A 135 -8.30 13.01 1.90
C THR A 135 -9.82 13.00 1.89
N LEU A 136 -10.46 13.58 2.91
CA LEU A 136 -11.93 13.60 3.02
C LEU A 136 -12.61 14.30 1.82
N VAL A 137 -12.05 15.42 1.36
CA VAL A 137 -12.59 16.15 0.21
C VAL A 137 -12.51 15.30 -1.06
N MET A 138 -11.37 14.65 -1.31
CA MET A 138 -11.20 13.82 -2.51
C MET A 138 -12.08 12.57 -2.48
N GLU A 139 -12.17 11.91 -1.33
CA GLU A 139 -13.04 10.75 -1.14
C GLU A 139 -14.51 11.11 -1.39
N LEU A 140 -15.01 12.21 -0.83
CA LEU A 140 -16.39 12.65 -1.01
C LEU A 140 -16.67 13.10 -2.45
N LEU A 141 -15.75 13.84 -3.08
CA LEU A 141 -15.91 14.28 -4.47
C LEU A 141 -15.97 13.08 -5.43
N CYS A 142 -15.07 12.14 -5.30
CA CYS A 142 -15.03 10.97 -6.17
C CYS A 142 -16.18 9.99 -5.88
N ALA A 143 -16.63 9.87 -4.63
CA ALA A 143 -17.87 9.17 -4.31
C ALA A 143 -19.07 9.80 -5.02
N ALA A 144 -19.18 11.13 -5.00
CA ALA A 144 -20.26 11.85 -5.69
C ALA A 144 -20.21 11.64 -7.22
N VAL A 145 -19.02 11.51 -7.82
CA VAL A 145 -18.87 11.22 -9.27
C VAL A 145 -19.31 9.79 -9.61
N MET A 146 -19.01 8.79 -8.74
CA MET A 146 -19.40 7.40 -8.95
C MET A 146 -20.86 7.10 -8.56
N ALA A 147 -21.44 7.88 -7.65
CA ALA A 147 -22.78 7.65 -7.11
C ALA A 147 -23.89 7.53 -8.17
N PRO A 148 -23.95 8.37 -9.24
CA PRO A 148 -24.97 8.21 -10.28
C PRO A 148 -24.93 6.85 -10.97
N VAL A 149 -23.73 6.31 -11.24
CA VAL A 149 -23.56 5.00 -11.88
C VAL A 149 -24.01 3.88 -10.96
N PHE A 150 -23.51 3.85 -9.71
CA PHE A 150 -23.90 2.82 -8.76
C PHE A 150 -25.37 2.91 -8.32
N CYS A 151 -25.93 4.13 -8.21
CA CYS A 151 -27.34 4.30 -7.88
C CYS A 151 -28.27 3.85 -9.01
N HIS A 152 -27.84 4.02 -10.26
CA HIS A 152 -28.60 3.50 -11.41
C HIS A 152 -28.69 1.97 -11.35
N ASP A 153 -27.58 1.30 -11.00
CA ASP A 153 -27.49 -0.16 -11.02
C ASP A 153 -28.00 -0.86 -9.75
N PHE A 154 -27.84 -0.22 -8.59
CA PHE A 154 -28.11 -0.82 -7.26
C PHE A 154 -29.09 -0.02 -6.41
N GLY A 155 -29.70 1.04 -6.97
CA GLY A 155 -30.63 1.90 -6.22
C GLY A 155 -29.95 2.62 -5.04
N LYS A 156 -30.64 2.75 -3.91
CA LYS A 156 -30.15 3.51 -2.74
C LYS A 156 -28.85 2.98 -2.13
N ILE A 157 -28.59 1.66 -2.25
CA ILE A 157 -27.34 1.03 -1.77
C ILE A 157 -26.14 1.52 -2.59
N GLY A 158 -26.34 1.97 -3.83
CA GLY A 158 -25.32 2.56 -4.67
C GLY A 158 -24.57 3.74 -4.04
N LEU A 159 -25.21 4.52 -3.16
CA LEU A 159 -24.53 5.60 -2.41
C LEU A 159 -23.48 5.04 -1.44
N TRP A 160 -23.84 3.97 -0.71
CA TRP A 160 -22.89 3.29 0.18
C TRP A 160 -21.74 2.68 -0.61
N MET A 161 -22.05 2.02 -1.74
CA MET A 161 -21.03 1.45 -2.62
C MET A 161 -20.08 2.53 -3.17
N ALA A 162 -20.60 3.68 -3.62
CA ALA A 162 -19.79 4.78 -4.10
C ALA A 162 -18.83 5.31 -3.02
N LEU A 163 -19.31 5.49 -1.80
CA LEU A 163 -18.47 5.92 -0.68
C LEU A 163 -17.42 4.87 -0.34
N PHE A 164 -17.81 3.60 -0.24
CA PHE A 164 -16.91 2.50 0.10
C PHE A 164 -15.78 2.36 -0.92
N HIS A 165 -16.12 2.34 -2.22
CA HIS A 165 -15.11 2.23 -3.28
C HIS A 165 -14.22 3.46 -3.36
N SER A 166 -14.76 4.67 -3.09
CA SER A 166 -13.95 5.88 -3.08
C SER A 166 -12.90 5.86 -1.97
N VAL A 167 -13.27 5.50 -0.76
CA VAL A 167 -12.35 5.37 0.39
C VAL A 167 -11.34 4.25 0.14
N SER A 168 -11.83 3.09 -0.32
CA SER A 168 -10.98 1.94 -0.62
C SER A 168 -9.95 2.25 -1.71
N ALA A 169 -10.35 2.94 -2.79
CA ALA A 169 -9.46 3.31 -3.88
C ALA A 169 -8.45 4.40 -3.48
N PHE A 170 -8.89 5.44 -2.74
CA PHE A 170 -8.01 6.49 -2.26
C PHE A 170 -6.95 5.95 -1.29
N CYS A 171 -7.36 5.06 -0.38
CA CYS A 171 -6.47 4.41 0.55
C CYS A 171 -5.62 3.30 -0.10
N ASN A 172 -5.86 2.97 -1.36
CA ASN A 172 -5.21 1.86 -2.07
C ASN A 172 -5.46 0.50 -1.38
N ALA A 173 -6.72 0.20 -1.02
CA ALA A 173 -7.05 -0.96 -0.19
C ALA A 173 -7.63 -2.15 -0.95
N GLY A 174 -8.18 -1.96 -2.15
CA GLY A 174 -8.66 -3.04 -3.01
C GLY A 174 -9.93 -3.75 -2.56
N PHE A 175 -10.51 -3.38 -1.44
CA PHE A 175 -11.80 -3.93 -1.02
C PHE A 175 -12.94 -3.34 -1.84
N ASP A 176 -13.86 -4.20 -2.29
CA ASP A 176 -15.03 -3.81 -3.07
C ASP A 176 -16.34 -4.41 -2.51
N LEU A 177 -17.47 -3.92 -3.02
CA LEU A 177 -18.80 -4.41 -2.66
C LEU A 177 -19.57 -4.94 -3.89
N LEU A 178 -18.87 -5.27 -4.98
CA LEU A 178 -19.48 -5.74 -6.23
C LEU A 178 -19.74 -7.25 -6.27
N GLY A 179 -19.23 -7.99 -5.30
CA GLY A 179 -19.50 -9.40 -5.10
C GLY A 179 -21.01 -9.76 -4.98
N VAL A 180 -21.88 -8.76 -4.84
CA VAL A 180 -23.34 -8.93 -4.93
C VAL A 180 -23.77 -9.46 -6.30
N ARG A 181 -23.05 -9.13 -7.39
CA ARG A 181 -23.30 -9.68 -8.75
C ARG A 181 -22.66 -11.04 -8.91
N THR A 182 -21.37 -11.09 -8.71
CA THR A 182 -20.56 -12.31 -8.79
C THR A 182 -19.50 -12.23 -7.69
N PRO A 183 -19.46 -13.19 -6.74
CA PRO A 183 -18.47 -13.19 -5.67
C PRO A 183 -17.03 -13.09 -6.23
N PHE A 184 -16.17 -12.29 -5.58
CA PHE A 184 -14.76 -12.06 -5.93
C PHE A 184 -14.50 -11.41 -7.29
N SER A 185 -15.54 -10.87 -7.98
CA SER A 185 -15.40 -10.32 -9.34
C SER A 185 -14.78 -8.93 -9.40
N SER A 186 -14.63 -8.22 -8.29
CA SER A 186 -14.16 -6.84 -8.23
C SER A 186 -14.88 -5.93 -9.26
N LEU A 187 -14.13 -5.17 -10.08
CA LEU A 187 -14.68 -4.21 -11.05
C LEU A 187 -14.87 -4.80 -12.47
N THR A 188 -14.82 -6.12 -12.65
CA THR A 188 -14.91 -6.72 -14.00
C THR A 188 -16.20 -6.35 -14.73
N SER A 189 -17.32 -6.22 -14.01
CA SER A 189 -18.59 -5.77 -14.59
C SER A 189 -18.59 -4.30 -15.04
N TYR A 190 -17.60 -3.52 -14.70
CA TYR A 190 -17.40 -2.12 -15.10
C TYR A 190 -16.18 -1.90 -15.98
N ALA A 191 -15.58 -2.95 -16.59
CA ALA A 191 -14.40 -2.85 -17.44
C ALA A 191 -14.54 -1.82 -18.55
N ALA A 192 -15.72 -1.72 -19.20
CA ALA A 192 -16.02 -0.78 -20.26
C ALA A 192 -16.57 0.59 -19.78
N ASN A 193 -16.75 0.81 -18.46
CA ASN A 193 -17.31 2.05 -17.93
C ASN A 193 -16.21 3.09 -17.64
N PRO A 194 -16.11 4.19 -18.42
CA PRO A 194 -15.02 5.16 -18.26
C PRO A 194 -15.13 5.95 -16.96
N VAL A 195 -16.34 6.23 -16.45
CA VAL A 195 -16.51 7.04 -15.23
C VAL A 195 -15.91 6.29 -14.03
N ILE A 196 -16.27 5.02 -13.84
CA ILE A 196 -15.75 4.21 -12.75
C ILE A 196 -14.24 4.02 -12.90
N ASN A 197 -13.77 3.60 -14.10
CA ASN A 197 -12.36 3.34 -14.35
C ASN A 197 -11.48 4.57 -14.08
N PHE A 198 -11.80 5.73 -14.69
CA PHE A 198 -10.96 6.92 -14.51
C PHE A 198 -11.02 7.47 -13.07
N THR A 199 -12.18 7.40 -12.40
CA THR A 199 -12.32 7.88 -11.03
C THR A 199 -11.47 7.02 -10.07
N ILE A 200 -11.55 5.70 -10.20
CA ILE A 200 -10.77 4.78 -9.34
C ILE A 200 -9.28 4.91 -9.65
N MET A 201 -8.86 4.89 -10.92
CA MET A 201 -7.46 5.10 -11.30
C MET A 201 -6.91 6.43 -10.77
N PHE A 202 -7.71 7.51 -10.87
CA PHE A 202 -7.33 8.81 -10.34
C PHE A 202 -7.11 8.77 -8.83
N LEU A 203 -8.04 8.16 -8.06
CA LEU A 203 -7.92 8.01 -6.60
C LEU A 203 -6.67 7.22 -6.23
N ILE A 204 -6.42 6.09 -6.89
CA ILE A 204 -5.24 5.24 -6.67
C ILE A 204 -3.94 6.03 -6.87
N VAL A 205 -3.82 6.71 -8.01
CA VAL A 205 -2.62 7.48 -8.33
C VAL A 205 -2.45 8.65 -7.38
N PHE A 206 -3.53 9.38 -7.09
CA PHE A 206 -3.50 10.53 -6.20
C PHE A 206 -3.15 10.13 -4.77
N GLY A 207 -3.73 9.06 -4.22
CA GLY A 207 -3.36 8.48 -2.92
C GLY A 207 -1.90 8.04 -2.88
N GLY A 208 -1.42 7.42 -3.97
CA GLY A 208 -0.10 6.81 -4.08
C GLY A 208 1.08 7.75 -4.35
N ILE A 209 0.88 9.01 -4.77
CA ILE A 209 2.01 9.93 -5.08
C ILE A 209 2.66 10.59 -3.86
N GLY A 210 2.03 10.48 -2.68
CA GLY A 210 2.60 10.95 -1.42
C GLY A 210 2.21 12.37 -1.01
N PHE A 211 2.02 12.54 0.30
CA PHE A 211 1.50 13.77 0.92
C PHE A 211 2.42 14.98 0.75
N LEU A 212 3.74 14.76 0.71
CA LEU A 212 4.71 15.83 0.46
C LEU A 212 4.67 16.32 -1.00
N THR A 213 4.32 15.44 -1.94
CA THR A 213 4.10 15.82 -3.35
C THR A 213 2.84 16.68 -3.48
N TRP A 214 1.77 16.38 -2.73
CA TRP A 214 0.59 17.27 -2.68
C TRP A 214 0.92 18.65 -2.13
N ASP A 215 1.78 18.73 -1.09
CA ASP A 215 2.24 20.01 -0.54
C ASP A 215 3.02 20.82 -1.57
N ASP A 216 3.88 20.18 -2.37
CA ASP A 216 4.60 20.83 -3.48
C ASP A 216 3.64 21.28 -4.59
N ILE A 217 2.66 20.47 -4.97
CA ILE A 217 1.64 20.84 -5.96
C ILE A 217 0.83 22.04 -5.49
N ARG A 218 0.41 22.05 -4.21
CA ARG A 218 -0.33 23.15 -3.63
C ARG A 218 0.50 24.44 -3.59
N THR A 219 1.77 24.35 -3.20
CA THR A 219 2.64 25.51 -2.96
C THR A 219 3.18 26.07 -4.27
N ASN A 220 3.64 25.22 -5.16
CA ASN A 220 4.36 25.61 -6.38
C ASN A 220 3.48 25.52 -7.65
N ARG A 221 2.25 25.00 -7.54
CA ARG A 221 1.32 24.81 -8.66
C ARG A 221 2.00 24.14 -9.86
N LEU A 222 1.96 24.73 -11.06
CA LEU A 222 2.54 24.20 -12.29
C LEU A 222 4.06 24.48 -12.47
N HIS A 223 4.70 25.13 -11.50
CA HIS A 223 6.12 25.43 -11.58
C HIS A 223 6.99 24.23 -11.17
N LEU A 224 7.04 23.19 -11.99
CA LEU A 224 7.77 21.94 -11.74
C LEU A 224 9.25 22.15 -11.38
N ARG A 225 9.87 23.21 -11.89
CA ARG A 225 11.28 23.56 -11.57
C ARG A 225 11.49 23.83 -10.07
N LYS A 226 10.48 24.38 -9.37
CA LYS A 226 10.52 24.71 -7.94
C LYS A 226 10.22 23.53 -7.03
N TYR A 227 9.76 22.39 -7.56
CA TYR A 227 9.46 21.20 -6.77
C TYR A 227 10.72 20.63 -6.12
N ARG A 228 10.55 20.03 -4.96
CA ARG A 228 11.61 19.24 -4.29
C ARG A 228 12.07 18.13 -5.21
N MET A 229 13.37 17.76 -5.13
CA MET A 229 13.93 16.63 -5.90
C MET A 229 13.08 15.36 -5.75
N GLN A 230 12.70 15.04 -4.52
CA GLN A 230 11.87 13.86 -4.24
C GLN A 230 10.55 13.88 -5.03
N SER A 231 9.82 15.01 -5.07
CA SER A 231 8.55 15.10 -5.81
C SER A 231 8.76 14.96 -7.33
N LYS A 232 9.88 15.48 -7.87
CA LYS A 232 10.23 15.29 -9.28
C LYS A 232 10.51 13.82 -9.60
N VAL A 233 11.29 13.15 -8.74
CA VAL A 233 11.57 11.71 -8.87
C VAL A 233 10.27 10.91 -8.83
N ILE A 234 9.40 11.19 -7.86
CA ILE A 234 8.11 10.51 -7.71
C ILE A 234 7.26 10.65 -8.97
N LEU A 235 7.09 11.86 -9.48
CA LEU A 235 6.25 12.12 -10.66
C LEU A 235 6.82 11.44 -11.92
N CYS A 236 8.14 11.55 -12.16
CA CYS A 236 8.79 10.89 -13.30
C CYS A 236 8.68 9.35 -13.21
N THR A 237 9.02 8.78 -12.05
CA THR A 237 8.97 7.33 -11.86
C THR A 237 7.52 6.82 -11.97
N THR A 238 6.56 7.55 -11.41
CA THR A 238 5.14 7.22 -11.54
C THR A 238 4.70 7.22 -13.01
N ALA A 239 5.07 8.23 -13.78
CA ALA A 239 4.72 8.29 -15.20
C ALA A 239 5.30 7.10 -15.98
N VAL A 240 6.57 6.76 -15.75
CA VAL A 240 7.21 5.59 -16.40
C VAL A 240 6.51 4.29 -16.02
N LEU A 241 6.22 4.09 -14.73
CA LEU A 241 5.55 2.89 -14.22
C LEU A 241 4.07 2.77 -14.64
N LEU A 242 3.46 3.84 -15.12
CA LEU A 242 2.11 3.79 -15.69
C LEU A 242 2.16 3.60 -17.20
N ILE A 243 2.99 4.36 -17.92
CA ILE A 243 2.98 4.38 -19.40
C ILE A 243 3.57 3.10 -19.97
N ALA A 244 4.74 2.66 -19.50
CA ALA A 244 5.41 1.49 -20.08
C ALA A 244 4.61 0.19 -19.91
N PRO A 245 4.07 -0.16 -18.70
CA PRO A 245 3.21 -1.33 -18.58
C PRO A 245 1.87 -1.20 -19.33
N ALA A 246 1.26 0.00 -19.37
CA ALA A 246 0.03 0.20 -20.14
C ALA A 246 0.25 -0.09 -21.63
N MET A 247 1.39 0.31 -22.17
CA MET A 247 1.76 -0.03 -23.57
C MET A 247 1.92 -1.55 -23.74
N TYR A 248 2.59 -2.23 -22.79
CA TYR A 248 2.74 -3.67 -22.85
C TYR A 248 1.37 -4.38 -22.83
N PHE A 249 0.51 -4.08 -21.85
CA PHE A 249 -0.82 -4.67 -21.76
C PHE A 249 -1.68 -4.35 -22.99
N TYR A 250 -1.58 -3.14 -23.53
CA TYR A 250 -2.33 -2.75 -24.72
C TYR A 250 -1.92 -3.51 -25.96
N PHE A 251 -0.63 -3.71 -26.21
CA PHE A 251 -0.17 -4.32 -27.46
C PHE A 251 -0.09 -5.84 -27.41
N PHE A 252 0.20 -6.42 -26.26
CA PHE A 252 0.50 -7.85 -26.14
C PHE A 252 -0.57 -8.64 -25.38
N GLU A 253 -1.14 -8.12 -24.30
CA GLU A 253 -2.00 -8.89 -23.42
C GLU A 253 -3.49 -8.78 -23.82
N PHE A 254 -3.97 -7.57 -24.09
CA PHE A 254 -5.38 -7.32 -24.39
C PHE A 254 -5.63 -7.04 -25.88
N ALA A 255 -4.83 -7.65 -26.77
CA ALA A 255 -4.91 -7.40 -28.22
C ALA A 255 -6.29 -7.76 -28.80
N ASP A 256 -6.95 -8.78 -28.24
CA ASP A 256 -8.22 -9.30 -28.74
C ASP A 256 -9.46 -8.53 -28.25
N LEU A 257 -9.30 -7.64 -27.26
CA LEU A 257 -10.42 -6.84 -26.74
C LEU A 257 -10.82 -5.70 -27.68
N PRO A 258 -12.11 -5.29 -27.66
CA PRO A 258 -12.58 -4.09 -28.37
C PRO A 258 -11.77 -2.85 -27.99
N ARG A 259 -11.47 -1.95 -28.92
CA ARG A 259 -10.54 -0.81 -28.73
C ARG A 259 -10.80 0.00 -27.45
N LYS A 260 -12.05 0.27 -27.10
CA LYS A 260 -12.42 1.06 -25.91
C LYS A 260 -12.08 0.31 -24.63
N GLU A 261 -12.49 -0.94 -24.54
CA GLU A 261 -12.25 -1.82 -23.38
C GLU A 261 -10.77 -2.13 -23.26
N ARG A 262 -10.10 -2.45 -24.35
CA ARG A 262 -8.65 -2.64 -24.44
C ARG A 262 -7.86 -1.48 -23.83
N LEU A 263 -8.23 -0.23 -24.17
CA LEU A 263 -7.56 0.96 -23.64
C LEU A 263 -7.78 1.08 -22.12
N LEU A 264 -9.04 0.95 -21.67
CA LEU A 264 -9.38 1.09 -20.25
C LEU A 264 -8.73 0.01 -19.41
N SER A 265 -8.82 -1.26 -19.85
CA SER A 265 -8.23 -2.41 -19.13
C SER A 265 -6.70 -2.31 -19.08
N SER A 266 -6.05 -1.88 -20.18
CA SER A 266 -4.58 -1.72 -20.21
C SER A 266 -4.12 -0.62 -19.26
N LEU A 267 -4.81 0.52 -19.21
CA LEU A 267 -4.51 1.60 -18.28
C LEU A 267 -4.77 1.16 -16.83
N PHE A 268 -5.90 0.47 -16.60
CA PHE A 268 -6.26 0.00 -15.26
C PHE A 268 -5.27 -1.04 -14.76
N GLN A 269 -4.88 -2.02 -15.60
CA GLN A 269 -3.90 -3.04 -15.26
C GLN A 269 -2.48 -2.48 -15.02
N ALA A 270 -2.13 -1.32 -15.58
CA ALA A 270 -0.89 -0.62 -15.24
C ALA A 270 -0.97 0.15 -13.91
N VAL A 271 -2.18 0.61 -13.53
CA VAL A 271 -2.40 1.38 -12.29
C VAL A 271 -2.56 0.46 -11.08
N THR A 272 -3.36 -0.60 -11.19
CA THR A 272 -3.78 -1.41 -10.05
C THR A 272 -2.65 -2.14 -9.30
N PRO A 273 -1.56 -2.65 -9.94
CA PRO A 273 -0.46 -3.29 -9.22
C PRO A 273 0.31 -2.33 -8.30
N ARG A 274 0.07 -1.02 -8.44
CA ARG A 274 0.63 0.00 -7.54
C ARG A 274 -0.15 0.10 -6.23
N THR A 275 -0.31 -1.05 -5.60
CA THR A 275 -0.93 -1.24 -4.28
C THR A 275 -2.44 -0.95 -4.22
N ALA A 276 -3.19 -1.18 -5.30
CA ALA A 276 -4.60 -0.82 -5.32
C ALA A 276 -5.56 -2.02 -5.18
N GLY A 277 -5.26 -3.16 -5.81
CA GLY A 277 -5.96 -4.41 -5.61
C GLY A 277 -7.27 -4.61 -6.36
N PHE A 278 -7.80 -3.59 -7.03
CA PHE A 278 -8.97 -3.75 -7.89
C PHE A 278 -8.58 -4.39 -9.23
N ASN A 279 -9.46 -5.19 -9.80
CA ASN A 279 -9.28 -5.75 -11.15
C ASN A 279 -10.51 -5.48 -12.02
N THR A 280 -10.27 -5.18 -13.29
CA THR A 280 -11.30 -5.01 -14.33
C THR A 280 -11.27 -6.13 -15.35
N VAL A 281 -10.31 -7.04 -15.24
CA VAL A 281 -10.13 -8.24 -16.05
C VAL A 281 -9.89 -9.43 -15.13
N GLU A 282 -10.21 -10.63 -15.59
CA GLU A 282 -9.86 -11.84 -14.86
C GLU A 282 -8.34 -12.04 -14.90
N LEU A 283 -7.72 -12.09 -13.72
CA LEU A 283 -6.25 -12.17 -13.63
C LEU A 283 -5.69 -13.56 -13.98
N THR A 284 -6.53 -14.57 -13.89
CA THR A 284 -6.21 -15.94 -14.31
C THR A 284 -6.05 -16.07 -15.82
N ASP A 285 -6.66 -15.16 -16.59
CA ASP A 285 -6.59 -15.16 -18.05
C ASP A 285 -5.31 -14.47 -18.57
N LEU A 286 -4.55 -13.82 -17.69
CA LEU A 286 -3.27 -13.23 -18.06
C LEU A 286 -2.25 -14.31 -18.44
N SER A 287 -1.48 -14.05 -19.50
CA SER A 287 -0.34 -14.90 -19.87
C SER A 287 0.67 -14.99 -18.70
N GLU A 288 1.52 -16.00 -18.67
CA GLU A 288 2.59 -16.11 -17.69
C GLU A 288 3.50 -14.87 -17.69
N ALA A 289 3.74 -14.28 -18.87
CA ALA A 289 4.50 -13.03 -19.02
C ALA A 289 3.73 -11.86 -18.40
N GLY A 290 2.41 -11.74 -18.61
CA GLY A 290 1.54 -10.74 -17.99
C GLY A 290 1.51 -10.87 -16.48
N GLN A 291 1.40 -12.10 -15.95
CA GLN A 291 1.48 -12.38 -14.51
C GLN A 291 2.84 -11.98 -13.93
N PHE A 292 3.96 -12.33 -14.60
CA PHE A 292 5.31 -11.98 -14.16
C PHE A 292 5.55 -10.46 -14.13
N ILE A 293 5.10 -9.73 -15.16
CA ILE A 293 5.16 -8.26 -15.18
C ILE A 293 4.32 -7.68 -14.06
N THR A 294 3.13 -8.22 -13.81
CA THR A 294 2.28 -7.80 -12.69
C THR A 294 2.97 -8.03 -11.34
N ILE A 295 3.64 -9.18 -11.13
CA ILE A 295 4.47 -9.43 -9.93
C ILE A 295 5.55 -8.36 -9.77
N ALA A 296 6.29 -8.05 -10.84
CA ALA A 296 7.33 -7.03 -10.81
C ALA A 296 6.77 -5.64 -10.45
N LEU A 297 5.60 -5.29 -10.98
CA LEU A 297 4.92 -4.03 -10.66
C LEU A 297 4.39 -4.01 -9.21
N MET A 298 3.87 -5.13 -8.70
CA MET A 298 3.37 -5.25 -7.32
C MET A 298 4.48 -5.05 -6.29
N LEU A 299 5.69 -5.52 -6.57
CA LEU A 299 6.85 -5.27 -5.72
C LEU A 299 7.23 -3.78 -5.68
N ILE A 300 6.94 -3.01 -6.75
CA ILE A 300 7.18 -1.56 -6.81
C ILE A 300 5.91 -0.81 -6.38
N GLY A 301 5.76 -0.62 -5.10
CA GLY A 301 4.60 0.04 -4.51
C GLY A 301 4.48 1.55 -4.79
N GLY A 302 3.86 2.27 -3.86
CA GLY A 302 3.68 3.71 -3.98
C GLY A 302 4.88 4.55 -3.53
N SER A 303 4.65 5.85 -3.34
CA SER A 303 5.69 6.80 -2.97
C SER A 303 5.83 6.93 -1.44
N PRO A 304 6.96 7.42 -0.93
CA PRO A 304 7.10 7.70 0.50
C PRO A 304 6.07 8.69 1.01
N GLY A 305 5.51 8.41 2.20
CA GLY A 305 4.47 9.27 2.78
C GLY A 305 3.20 9.31 1.95
N SER A 306 2.72 8.17 1.46
CA SER A 306 1.46 7.97 0.74
C SER A 306 0.57 6.95 1.47
N THR A 307 -0.64 6.75 0.96
CA THR A 307 -1.54 5.69 1.42
C THR A 307 -1.03 4.29 1.06
N ALA A 308 -0.22 4.17 0.02
CA ALA A 308 0.31 2.94 -0.52
C ALA A 308 1.43 2.32 0.35
N GLY A 309 1.50 0.98 0.40
CA GLY A 309 2.57 0.22 1.06
C GLY A 309 3.72 -0.18 0.12
N GLY A 310 4.31 -1.33 0.34
CA GLY A 310 5.33 -1.93 -0.52
C GLY A 310 6.64 -1.15 -0.62
N LEU A 311 7.50 -1.60 -1.54
CA LEU A 311 8.78 -0.96 -1.87
C LEU A 311 8.53 0.39 -2.56
N LYS A 312 9.18 1.46 -2.09
CA LYS A 312 8.85 2.81 -2.55
C LYS A 312 9.41 3.12 -3.94
N THR A 313 8.65 3.89 -4.73
CA THR A 313 9.07 4.34 -6.07
C THR A 313 10.44 5.02 -6.06
N THR A 314 10.74 5.80 -5.01
CA THR A 314 12.04 6.45 -4.82
C THR A 314 13.18 5.45 -4.61
N THR A 315 12.92 4.30 -3.97
CA THR A 315 13.92 3.24 -3.76
C THR A 315 14.38 2.68 -5.10
N ILE A 316 13.47 2.35 -5.98
CA ILE A 316 13.80 1.86 -7.33
C ILE A 316 14.50 2.94 -8.15
N ALA A 317 14.02 4.20 -8.10
CA ALA A 317 14.65 5.31 -8.80
C ALA A 317 16.12 5.52 -8.36
N VAL A 318 16.41 5.42 -7.06
CA VAL A 318 17.77 5.51 -6.51
C VAL A 318 18.64 4.36 -7.02
N LEU A 319 18.14 3.12 -6.96
CA LEU A 319 18.92 1.95 -7.42
C LEU A 319 19.22 2.00 -8.91
N LEU A 320 18.22 2.30 -9.75
CA LEU A 320 18.41 2.44 -11.20
C LEU A 320 19.40 3.57 -11.55
N THR A 321 19.26 4.72 -10.87
CA THR A 321 20.21 5.85 -11.09
C THR A 321 21.61 5.49 -10.66
N THR A 322 21.77 4.77 -9.54
CA THR A 322 23.09 4.30 -9.08
C THR A 322 23.69 3.33 -10.08
N ALA A 323 22.92 2.35 -10.57
CA ALA A 323 23.37 1.40 -11.59
C ALA A 323 23.85 2.13 -12.87
N ILE A 324 23.04 3.08 -13.38
CA ILE A 324 23.41 3.88 -14.56
C ILE A 324 24.68 4.71 -14.30
N SER A 325 24.84 5.29 -13.09
CA SER A 325 26.02 6.06 -12.72
C SER A 325 27.27 5.18 -12.67
N THR A 326 27.15 3.97 -12.13
CA THR A 326 28.22 2.97 -12.09
C THR A 326 28.64 2.55 -13.51
N PHE A 327 27.68 2.23 -14.40
CA PHE A 327 27.96 1.91 -15.80
C PHE A 327 28.64 3.07 -16.54
N ARG A 328 28.30 4.30 -16.18
CA ARG A 328 28.97 5.51 -16.72
C ARG A 328 30.26 5.88 -16.00
N ARG A 329 30.76 5.06 -15.09
CA ARG A 329 31.98 5.28 -14.27
C ARG A 329 31.96 6.62 -13.53
N ARG A 330 30.80 7.06 -13.05
CA ARG A 330 30.66 8.27 -12.23
C ARG A 330 30.84 7.91 -10.75
N GLU A 331 31.58 8.74 -10.02
CA GLU A 331 31.79 8.53 -8.57
C GLU A 331 30.48 8.59 -7.77
N ASN A 332 29.50 9.38 -8.19
CA ASN A 332 28.30 9.63 -7.45
C ASN A 332 27.06 9.56 -8.32
N ALA A 333 25.97 9.04 -7.76
CA ALA A 333 24.64 9.09 -8.39
C ALA A 333 24.02 10.49 -8.27
N HIS A 334 23.48 11.01 -9.37
CA HIS A 334 22.86 12.34 -9.43
C HIS A 334 21.46 12.25 -10.01
N LEU A 335 20.49 12.93 -9.36
CA LEU A 335 19.13 13.14 -9.86
C LEU A 335 18.77 14.62 -9.86
N PHE A 336 18.26 15.12 -10.97
CA PHE A 336 17.84 16.52 -11.13
C PHE A 336 18.89 17.54 -10.65
N GLY A 337 20.18 17.29 -10.95
CA GLY A 337 21.28 18.18 -10.58
C GLY A 337 21.68 18.13 -9.10
N ARG A 338 21.22 17.12 -8.35
CA ARG A 338 21.59 16.92 -6.94
C ARG A 338 22.21 15.54 -6.73
N ARG A 339 23.24 15.46 -5.88
CA ARG A 339 23.90 14.22 -5.48
C ARG A 339 22.99 13.45 -4.52
N ILE A 340 23.01 12.11 -4.64
CA ILE A 340 22.38 11.17 -3.70
C ILE A 340 23.45 10.72 -2.70
N ASP A 341 23.12 10.72 -1.41
CA ASP A 341 24.02 10.25 -0.36
C ASP A 341 24.18 8.73 -0.40
N ASP A 342 25.39 8.24 -0.10
CA ASP A 342 25.73 6.82 -0.13
C ASP A 342 24.88 5.98 0.86
N ASP A 343 24.52 6.57 2.00
CA ASP A 343 23.66 5.91 2.98
C ASP A 343 22.24 5.69 2.44
N VAL A 344 21.74 6.58 1.57
CA VAL A 344 20.45 6.40 0.91
C VAL A 344 20.50 5.21 -0.07
N VAL A 345 21.62 5.07 -0.79
CA VAL A 345 21.84 3.94 -1.71
C VAL A 345 21.92 2.61 -0.95
N LYS A 346 22.67 2.55 0.16
CA LYS A 346 22.77 1.36 1.02
C LYS A 346 21.42 0.96 1.58
N ASN A 347 20.65 1.93 2.10
CA ASN A 347 19.31 1.68 2.61
C ASN A 347 18.36 1.18 1.51
N ALA A 348 18.43 1.76 0.31
CA ALA A 348 17.63 1.34 -0.83
C ALA A 348 17.93 -0.11 -1.24
N ALA A 349 19.22 -0.48 -1.31
CA ALA A 349 19.64 -1.85 -1.62
C ALA A 349 19.18 -2.85 -0.53
N THR A 350 19.37 -2.51 0.75
CA THR A 350 18.95 -3.35 1.88
C THR A 350 17.45 -3.61 1.87
N ILE A 351 16.64 -2.56 1.68
CA ILE A 351 15.19 -2.70 1.63
C ILE A 351 14.77 -3.57 0.44
N SER A 352 15.33 -3.34 -0.75
CA SER A 352 14.98 -4.10 -1.95
C SER A 352 15.32 -5.58 -1.79
N LEU A 353 16.50 -5.89 -1.27
CA LEU A 353 16.91 -7.27 -0.99
C LEU A 353 15.95 -7.94 0.01
N MET A 354 15.58 -7.23 1.08
CA MET A 354 14.65 -7.75 2.07
C MET A 354 13.26 -8.05 1.46
N TYR A 355 12.69 -7.16 0.65
CA TYR A 355 11.39 -7.40 0.02
C TYR A 355 11.41 -8.58 -0.95
N ILE A 356 12.47 -8.70 -1.77
CA ILE A 356 12.65 -9.84 -2.67
C ILE A 356 12.80 -11.15 -1.88
N THR A 357 13.61 -11.14 -0.82
CA THR A 357 13.80 -12.32 0.04
C THR A 357 12.50 -12.73 0.70
N LEU A 358 11.73 -11.80 1.27
CA LEU A 358 10.43 -12.09 1.89
C LEU A 358 9.42 -12.64 0.89
N CYS A 359 9.36 -12.08 -0.32
CA CYS A 359 8.49 -12.56 -1.40
C CYS A 359 8.87 -13.99 -1.79
N CYS A 360 10.14 -14.25 -2.11
CA CYS A 360 10.60 -15.57 -2.55
C CYS A 360 10.47 -16.64 -1.45
N THR A 361 10.84 -16.32 -0.19
CA THR A 361 10.72 -17.28 0.92
C THR A 361 9.26 -17.57 1.24
N GLY A 362 8.39 -16.55 1.25
CA GLY A 362 6.95 -16.73 1.42
C GLY A 362 6.35 -17.60 0.31
N GLY A 363 6.68 -17.30 -0.95
CA GLY A 363 6.23 -18.09 -2.11
C GLY A 363 6.68 -19.54 -2.04
N LEU A 364 7.92 -19.80 -1.62
CA LEU A 364 8.44 -21.14 -1.42
C LEU A 364 7.66 -21.91 -0.33
N ILE A 365 7.42 -21.25 0.82
CA ILE A 365 6.67 -21.89 1.94
C ILE A 365 5.25 -22.24 1.48
N ILE A 366 4.55 -21.33 0.80
CA ILE A 366 3.19 -21.57 0.30
C ILE A 366 3.20 -22.68 -0.76
N SER A 367 4.13 -22.64 -1.73
CA SER A 367 4.22 -23.65 -2.78
C SER A 367 4.44 -25.06 -2.22
N VAL A 368 5.31 -25.20 -1.22
CA VAL A 368 5.56 -26.49 -0.55
C VAL A 368 4.36 -26.93 0.30
N SER A 369 3.71 -26.00 0.99
CA SER A 369 2.58 -26.29 1.88
C SER A 369 1.30 -26.64 1.16
N GLU A 370 1.03 -26.03 -0.01
CA GLU A 370 -0.20 -26.18 -0.79
C GLU A 370 -0.03 -27.08 -2.03
N GLY A 371 1.21 -27.35 -2.45
CA GLY A 371 1.47 -28.09 -3.70
C GLY A 371 1.14 -27.28 -4.96
N LEU A 372 1.08 -25.93 -4.89
CA LEU A 372 0.70 -25.06 -5.98
C LEU A 372 1.90 -24.61 -6.83
N PRO A 373 1.68 -24.22 -8.10
CA PRO A 373 2.73 -23.67 -8.97
C PRO A 373 3.43 -22.46 -8.35
N MET A 374 4.75 -22.39 -8.48
CA MET A 374 5.57 -21.33 -7.87
C MET A 374 5.17 -19.93 -8.34
N LEU A 375 4.81 -19.76 -9.62
CA LEU A 375 4.39 -18.45 -10.16
C LEU A 375 3.13 -17.94 -9.45
N THR A 376 2.15 -18.81 -9.22
CA THR A 376 0.91 -18.50 -8.49
C THR A 376 1.22 -18.09 -7.05
N CYS A 377 2.10 -18.83 -6.37
CA CYS A 377 2.50 -18.53 -5.00
C CYS A 377 3.30 -17.21 -4.90
N LEU A 378 4.17 -16.93 -5.88
CA LEU A 378 4.89 -15.65 -5.98
C LEU A 378 3.94 -14.48 -6.24
N PHE A 379 2.87 -14.69 -7.02
CA PHE A 379 1.87 -13.67 -7.27
C PHE A 379 1.18 -13.24 -5.96
N GLU A 380 0.73 -14.21 -5.16
CA GLU A 380 0.10 -13.95 -3.86
C GLU A 380 1.06 -13.29 -2.85
N THR A 381 2.30 -13.78 -2.76
CA THR A 381 3.28 -13.22 -1.82
C THR A 381 3.79 -11.84 -2.24
N ALA A 382 3.94 -11.59 -3.54
CA ALA A 382 4.24 -10.25 -4.06
C ALA A 382 3.08 -9.28 -3.78
N SER A 383 1.83 -9.74 -3.95
CA SER A 383 0.63 -9.01 -3.61
C SER A 383 0.57 -8.70 -2.11
N ALA A 384 0.87 -9.66 -1.25
CA ALA A 384 0.86 -9.47 0.21
C ALA A 384 1.97 -8.53 0.68
N VAL A 385 3.25 -8.77 0.29
CA VAL A 385 4.37 -7.93 0.72
C VAL A 385 4.36 -6.55 0.07
N GLY A 386 3.84 -6.45 -1.16
CA GLY A 386 3.56 -5.20 -1.86
C GLY A 386 2.35 -4.45 -1.30
N THR A 387 1.51 -5.11 -0.49
CA THR A 387 0.21 -4.61 -0.03
C THR A 387 -0.69 -4.20 -1.20
N VAL A 388 -0.89 -5.09 -2.16
CA VAL A 388 -1.57 -4.80 -3.42
C VAL A 388 -3.01 -5.30 -3.44
N GLY A 389 -3.23 -6.57 -3.07
CA GLY A 389 -4.56 -7.17 -3.02
C GLY A 389 -5.01 -7.92 -4.27
N LEU A 390 -4.21 -7.93 -5.34
CA LEU A 390 -4.47 -8.77 -6.50
C LEU A 390 -4.21 -10.24 -6.15
N SER A 391 -5.06 -11.13 -6.60
CA SER A 391 -4.99 -12.57 -6.36
C SER A 391 -5.34 -13.35 -7.62
N LEU A 392 -4.73 -14.51 -7.78
CA LEU A 392 -5.13 -15.50 -8.79
C LEU A 392 -6.24 -16.45 -8.26
N GLY A 393 -6.93 -16.03 -7.18
CA GLY A 393 -8.09 -16.75 -6.64
C GLY A 393 -7.77 -17.78 -5.57
N ILE A 394 -6.50 -18.03 -5.24
CA ILE A 394 -6.11 -19.07 -4.28
C ILE A 394 -6.30 -18.67 -2.80
N THR A 395 -6.34 -17.38 -2.48
CA THR A 395 -6.37 -16.87 -1.09
C THR A 395 -7.44 -17.50 -0.20
N PRO A 396 -8.72 -17.70 -0.66
CA PRO A 396 -9.76 -18.30 0.18
C PRO A 396 -9.49 -19.77 0.54
N GLU A 397 -8.75 -20.50 -0.29
CA GLU A 397 -8.53 -21.95 -0.15
C GLU A 397 -7.27 -22.29 0.65
N LEU A 398 -6.40 -21.30 0.92
CA LEU A 398 -5.14 -21.49 1.62
C LEU A 398 -5.33 -22.02 3.04
N ASN A 399 -4.41 -22.91 3.46
CA ASN A 399 -4.35 -23.43 4.82
C ASN A 399 -3.90 -22.37 5.85
N LEU A 400 -4.00 -22.68 7.13
CA LEU A 400 -3.67 -21.76 8.22
C LEU A 400 -2.21 -21.28 8.19
N LEU A 401 -1.25 -22.14 7.77
CA LEU A 401 0.16 -21.78 7.67
C LEU A 401 0.35 -20.71 6.58
N SER A 402 -0.17 -20.97 5.39
CA SER A 402 -0.08 -20.06 4.24
C SER A 402 -0.76 -18.71 4.52
N ARG A 403 -1.95 -18.72 5.16
CA ARG A 403 -2.63 -17.49 5.62
C ARG A 403 -1.79 -16.71 6.63
N SER A 404 -1.12 -17.41 7.57
CA SER A 404 -0.24 -16.77 8.56
C SER A 404 0.98 -16.12 7.90
N VAL A 405 1.57 -16.75 6.90
CA VAL A 405 2.64 -16.16 6.08
C VAL A 405 2.17 -14.90 5.40
N LEU A 406 1.00 -14.91 4.74
CA LEU A 406 0.45 -13.71 4.09
C LEU A 406 0.16 -12.60 5.10
N ILE A 407 -0.41 -12.89 6.29
CA ILE A 407 -0.62 -11.92 7.37
C ILE A 407 0.69 -11.21 7.74
N LEU A 408 1.77 -11.98 7.94
CA LEU A 408 3.08 -11.42 8.25
C LEU A 408 3.61 -10.56 7.10
N LEU A 409 3.51 -11.03 5.86
CA LEU A 409 3.96 -10.27 4.67
C LEU A 409 3.20 -8.96 4.51
N MET A 410 1.87 -8.95 4.68
CA MET A 410 1.04 -7.73 4.66
C MET A 410 1.48 -6.74 5.72
N PHE A 411 1.72 -7.22 6.94
CA PHE A 411 2.18 -6.38 8.05
C PHE A 411 3.56 -5.77 7.77
N PHE A 412 4.53 -6.57 7.28
CA PHE A 412 5.86 -6.10 6.89
C PHE A 412 5.79 -5.08 5.76
N GLY A 413 4.98 -5.34 4.74
CA GLY A 413 4.76 -4.44 3.61
C GLY A 413 4.22 -3.08 4.02
N ARG A 414 3.31 -3.04 5.00
CA ARG A 414 2.68 -1.81 5.47
C ARG A 414 3.53 -0.99 6.41
N VAL A 415 4.09 -1.62 7.44
CA VAL A 415 4.89 -0.92 8.46
C VAL A 415 6.20 -0.39 7.86
N GLY A 416 6.72 -1.06 6.84
CA GLY A 416 7.95 -0.70 6.14
C GLY A 416 9.20 -1.31 6.77
N GLY A 417 10.07 -1.86 5.92
CA GLY A 417 11.24 -2.63 6.36
C GLY A 417 12.20 -1.87 7.26
N LEU A 418 12.49 -0.61 6.97
CA LEU A 418 13.39 0.19 7.83
C LEU A 418 12.81 0.42 9.22
N THR A 419 11.49 0.64 9.33
CA THR A 419 10.81 0.82 10.61
C THR A 419 11.00 -0.40 11.50
N LEU A 420 10.83 -1.60 10.93
CA LEU A 420 10.99 -2.87 11.65
C LEU A 420 12.45 -3.11 12.05
N ILE A 421 13.39 -2.89 11.13
CA ILE A 421 14.83 -3.04 11.42
C ILE A 421 15.26 -2.08 12.54
N PHE A 422 14.88 -0.81 12.46
CA PHE A 422 15.25 0.18 13.47
C PHE A 422 14.56 -0.05 14.81
N ALA A 423 13.33 -0.57 14.81
CA ALA A 423 12.67 -0.97 16.05
C ALA A 423 13.37 -2.14 16.74
N ALA A 424 13.82 -3.13 15.97
CA ALA A 424 14.55 -4.31 16.48
C ALA A 424 15.97 -3.96 16.93
N LEU A 425 16.69 -3.11 16.18
CA LEU A 425 18.10 -2.76 16.41
C LEU A 425 18.30 -1.51 17.28
N SER A 426 17.24 -0.92 17.81
CA SER A 426 17.29 0.35 18.58
C SER A 426 18.19 0.29 19.84
N SER A 427 18.64 -0.90 20.26
CA SER A 427 19.58 -1.10 21.37
C SER A 427 21.05 -1.27 20.94
N ALA A 428 21.34 -1.34 19.64
CA ALA A 428 22.71 -1.50 19.16
C ALA A 428 23.48 -0.20 19.32
N GLN A 429 24.40 -0.15 20.28
CA GLN A 429 25.36 0.96 20.41
C GLN A 429 26.16 1.12 19.11
N LYS A 430 26.25 2.35 18.58
CA LYS A 430 27.17 2.66 17.49
C LYS A 430 28.59 2.35 17.97
N LYS A 431 29.16 1.26 17.46
CA LYS A 431 30.60 0.98 17.69
C LYS A 431 31.41 2.10 17.03
N VAL A 432 32.16 2.83 17.83
CA VAL A 432 33.00 3.97 17.37
C VAL A 432 34.23 3.48 16.59
N SER A 433 34.70 2.25 16.87
CA SER A 433 35.86 1.66 16.20
C SER A 433 35.45 1.04 14.85
N LYS A 434 36.23 1.33 13.81
CA LYS A 434 36.14 0.70 12.49
C LYS A 434 37.11 -0.46 12.41
N LEU A 435 36.69 -1.60 11.88
CA LEU A 435 37.55 -2.73 11.56
C LEU A 435 38.49 -2.39 10.38
N PRO A 436 39.65 -3.03 10.27
CA PRO A 436 40.55 -2.89 9.12
C PRO A 436 39.79 -3.20 7.81
N LYS A 437 40.16 -2.47 6.73
CA LYS A 437 39.57 -2.68 5.41
C LYS A 437 40.30 -3.82 4.71
N GLU A 438 39.54 -4.79 4.19
CA GLU A 438 40.01 -5.82 3.28
C GLU A 438 39.20 -5.72 1.98
N LYS A 439 39.86 -5.99 0.84
CA LYS A 439 39.22 -5.92 -0.47
C LYS A 439 38.53 -7.24 -0.78
N ILE A 440 37.23 -7.18 -1.10
CA ILE A 440 36.46 -8.29 -1.66
C ILE A 440 36.16 -7.91 -3.11
N THR A 441 36.40 -8.85 -4.04
CA THR A 441 36.06 -8.68 -5.43
C THR A 441 34.57 -8.96 -5.64
N VAL A 442 33.90 -8.03 -6.27
CA VAL A 442 32.49 -8.17 -6.64
C VAL A 442 32.43 -8.10 -8.16
N GLY A 443 32.12 -9.20 -8.83
CA GLY A 443 31.82 -9.45 -10.23
C GLY A 443 32.54 -8.62 -11.29
#